data_1215da094307850b5b6343ecd2a5d485
#
_entry.id   1215da094307850b5b6343ecd2a5d485
#
_cell.length_a   1.000
_cell.length_b   1.000
_cell.length_c   1.000
_cell.angle_alpha   90.00
_cell.angle_beta   90.00
_cell.angle_gamma   90.00
#
_symmetry.space_group_name_H-M   'P 1'
#
loop_
_entity.id
_entity.type
_entity.pdbx_description
1 polymer ?
#
loop_
_entity_poly.entity_id
_entity_poly.type
_entity_poly.pdbx_seq_one_letter_code
_entity_poly.pdbx_strand_id
1 'polypeptide(L)'
;MDGSRLRGRARLSVPRFHVPAAAPGARVALPEHAAHHAREVLRLRAGAAVQVFDGEGREWEAVLDEVSRRAVTARLGRPAAPRPESPLRLVLAVSPLKGDRMELVLQKATELGAAEVWPVVTDRTDAAARPALRGSRDERWERVVSGAAEQCGRAVVPHLAPTTTLDGLLARPFDGPRVVLLETPGHAPLAALEPAPGAPLLLLVGPAGGFEPAEARRLLEAGFAAASLGPRVLRAETAAVAAAAVAQALWGDLGAASTPSPAGR
;
A
#
# COMPACT_ATOMS: atom_id res chain seq x y z
N MET A 1 -25.61 21.33 39.40
CA MET A 1 -24.83 20.17 38.87
C MET A 1 -25.42 19.80 37.52
N ASP A 2 -24.90 20.42 36.51
CA ASP A 2 -25.37 20.21 35.12
C ASP A 2 -24.44 19.20 34.43
N GLY A 3 -25.00 18.02 34.25
CA GLY A 3 -24.33 16.88 33.65
C GLY A 3 -24.48 16.87 32.11
N SER A 4 -23.98 17.90 31.45
CA SER A 4 -23.88 17.93 29.98
C SER A 4 -22.89 16.87 29.52
N ARG A 5 -23.35 15.64 29.29
CA ARG A 5 -22.58 14.57 28.67
C ARG A 5 -22.32 14.94 27.23
N LEU A 6 -21.10 15.37 26.96
CA LEU A 6 -20.51 15.46 25.62
C LEU A 6 -20.58 14.10 24.93
N ARG A 7 -21.67 13.84 24.23
CA ARG A 7 -21.71 12.80 23.21
C ARG A 7 -20.96 13.34 21.97
N GLY A 8 -19.65 13.21 21.97
CA GLY A 8 -18.87 13.36 20.76
C GLY A 8 -19.34 12.28 19.79
N ARG A 9 -20.24 12.60 18.86
CA ARG A 9 -20.43 11.80 17.67
C ARG A 9 -19.09 11.81 16.95
N ALA A 10 -18.39 10.65 16.94
CA ALA A 10 -17.32 10.43 15.99
C ALA A 10 -17.88 10.85 14.63
N ARG A 11 -17.28 11.87 13.99
CA ARG A 11 -17.63 12.24 12.62
C ARG A 11 -17.36 10.99 11.79
N LEU A 12 -18.40 10.33 11.33
CA LEU A 12 -18.28 9.27 10.35
C LEU A 12 -17.48 9.88 9.18
N SER A 13 -16.30 9.35 8.92
CA SER A 13 -15.50 9.80 7.79
C SER A 13 -16.34 9.63 6.53
N VAL A 14 -16.34 10.65 5.66
CA VAL A 14 -17.04 10.58 4.38
C VAL A 14 -16.50 9.37 3.62
N PRO A 15 -17.37 8.45 3.13
CA PRO A 15 -16.91 7.29 2.39
C PRO A 15 -16.09 7.69 1.16
N ARG A 16 -15.02 6.97 0.89
CA ARG A 16 -14.09 7.24 -0.20
C ARG A 16 -14.08 6.07 -1.18
N PHE A 17 -14.00 6.37 -2.48
CA PHE A 17 -14.00 5.36 -3.53
C PHE A 17 -12.92 5.66 -4.58
N HIS A 18 -12.13 4.65 -4.89
CA HIS A 18 -11.17 4.68 -5.98
C HIS A 18 -11.91 4.47 -7.32
N VAL A 19 -11.77 5.45 -8.20
CA VAL A 19 -12.31 5.38 -9.57
C VAL A 19 -11.21 5.80 -10.54
N PRO A 20 -10.52 4.85 -11.16
CA PRO A 20 -9.50 5.16 -12.17
C PRO A 20 -10.07 6.08 -13.26
N ALA A 21 -9.23 7.00 -13.75
CA ALA A 21 -9.60 7.98 -14.79
C ALA A 21 -10.77 8.92 -14.42
N ALA A 22 -11.04 9.14 -13.13
CA ALA A 22 -11.98 10.19 -12.72
C ALA A 22 -11.52 11.57 -13.20
N ALA A 23 -12.45 12.39 -13.68
CA ALA A 23 -12.16 13.73 -14.20
C ALA A 23 -13.11 14.77 -13.58
N PRO A 24 -12.67 16.04 -13.42
CA PRO A 24 -13.49 17.09 -12.82
C PRO A 24 -14.85 17.25 -13.53
N GLY A 25 -15.92 17.38 -12.76
CA GLY A 25 -17.27 17.59 -13.29
C GLY A 25 -17.91 16.39 -13.99
N ALA A 26 -17.21 15.26 -14.05
CA ALA A 26 -17.72 14.05 -14.68
C ALA A 26 -18.75 13.33 -13.82
N ARG A 27 -19.61 12.57 -14.47
CA ARG A 27 -20.38 11.48 -13.87
C ARG A 27 -19.61 10.19 -14.09
N VAL A 28 -19.27 9.50 -13.00
CA VAL A 28 -18.45 8.28 -13.03
C VAL A 28 -19.24 7.10 -12.47
N ALA A 29 -19.04 5.92 -13.02
CA ALA A 29 -19.52 4.69 -12.42
C ALA A 29 -18.49 4.17 -11.43
N LEU A 30 -18.90 3.77 -10.24
CA LEU A 30 -18.04 3.08 -9.32
C LEU A 30 -17.70 1.69 -9.86
N PRO A 31 -16.45 1.21 -9.71
CA PRO A 31 -16.11 -0.18 -9.97
C PRO A 31 -17.03 -1.14 -9.19
N GLU A 32 -17.25 -2.34 -9.70
CA GLU A 32 -18.25 -3.25 -9.14
C GLU A 32 -18.04 -3.55 -7.65
N HIS A 33 -16.79 -3.75 -7.21
CA HIS A 33 -16.47 -3.97 -5.79
C HIS A 33 -16.79 -2.75 -4.92
N ALA A 34 -16.51 -1.53 -5.40
CA ALA A 34 -16.83 -0.28 -4.72
C ALA A 34 -18.34 -0.02 -4.71
N ALA A 35 -19.04 -0.33 -5.82
CA ALA A 35 -20.49 -0.26 -5.92
C ALA A 35 -21.18 -1.22 -4.94
N HIS A 36 -20.68 -2.46 -4.85
CA HIS A 36 -21.14 -3.45 -3.87
C HIS A 36 -20.93 -2.94 -2.44
N HIS A 37 -19.72 -2.45 -2.13
CA HIS A 37 -19.39 -1.88 -0.81
C HIS A 37 -20.32 -0.72 -0.43
N ALA A 38 -20.51 0.23 -1.35
CA ALA A 38 -21.41 1.37 -1.15
C ALA A 38 -22.85 0.94 -0.85
N ARG A 39 -23.37 -0.04 -1.60
CA ARG A 39 -24.77 -0.47 -1.53
C ARG A 39 -25.04 -1.42 -0.38
N GLU A 40 -24.24 -2.48 -0.24
CA GLU A 40 -24.55 -3.59 0.68
C GLU A 40 -23.93 -3.39 2.06
N VAL A 41 -22.70 -2.85 2.14
CA VAL A 41 -21.98 -2.67 3.40
C VAL A 41 -22.32 -1.31 4.03
N LEU A 42 -22.10 -0.22 3.29
CA LEU A 42 -22.33 1.13 3.78
C LEU A 42 -23.80 1.56 3.65
N ARG A 43 -24.60 0.85 2.86
CA ARG A 43 -26.03 1.09 2.63
C ARG A 43 -26.34 2.53 2.23
N LEU A 44 -25.45 3.09 1.40
CA LEU A 44 -25.60 4.45 0.89
C LEU A 44 -26.79 4.54 -0.08
N ARG A 45 -27.30 5.75 -0.24
CA ARG A 45 -28.43 6.06 -1.16
C ARG A 45 -28.03 7.20 -2.09
N ALA A 46 -28.78 7.36 -3.16
CA ALA A 46 -28.66 8.55 -4.01
C ALA A 46 -28.77 9.82 -3.14
N GLY A 47 -27.96 10.82 -3.44
CA GLY A 47 -27.81 12.04 -2.64
C GLY A 47 -26.75 11.93 -1.53
N ALA A 48 -26.19 10.76 -1.24
CA ALA A 48 -25.14 10.62 -0.23
C ALA A 48 -23.84 11.33 -0.67
N ALA A 49 -23.25 12.09 0.25
CA ALA A 49 -21.94 12.69 0.04
C ALA A 49 -20.84 11.62 0.16
N VAL A 50 -19.93 11.61 -0.78
CA VAL A 50 -18.78 10.72 -0.84
C VAL A 50 -17.56 11.49 -1.32
N GLN A 51 -16.38 10.88 -1.24
CA GLN A 51 -15.19 11.35 -1.92
C GLN A 51 -14.81 10.33 -3.01
N VAL A 52 -14.30 10.83 -4.13
CA VAL A 52 -13.80 10.01 -5.23
C VAL A 52 -12.37 10.43 -5.51
N PHE A 53 -11.47 9.48 -5.66
CA PHE A 53 -10.08 9.73 -6.04
C PHE A 53 -9.67 8.82 -7.20
N ASP A 54 -8.68 9.28 -8.00
CA ASP A 54 -8.26 8.60 -9.22
C ASP A 54 -7.13 7.59 -9.05
N GLY A 55 -6.53 7.54 -7.86
CA GLY A 55 -5.36 6.70 -7.60
C GLY A 55 -4.03 7.33 -7.98
N GLU A 56 -4.05 8.52 -8.60
CA GLU A 56 -2.88 9.27 -9.05
C GLU A 56 -2.64 10.56 -8.22
N GLY A 57 -3.37 10.73 -7.11
CA GLY A 57 -3.21 11.86 -6.20
C GLY A 57 -4.25 12.96 -6.38
N ARG A 58 -5.24 12.80 -7.24
CA ARG A 58 -6.36 13.74 -7.36
C ARG A 58 -7.59 13.19 -6.64
N GLU A 59 -8.30 14.07 -5.95
CA GLU A 59 -9.48 13.73 -5.17
C GLU A 59 -10.56 14.79 -5.32
N TRP A 60 -11.82 14.39 -5.30
CA TRP A 60 -12.99 15.27 -5.43
C TRP A 60 -14.04 14.96 -4.38
N GLU A 61 -14.70 15.99 -3.90
CA GLU A 61 -16.01 15.83 -3.28
C GLU A 61 -16.99 15.34 -4.34
N ALA A 62 -17.87 14.43 -3.98
CA ALA A 62 -18.84 13.86 -4.91
C ALA A 62 -20.17 13.56 -4.22
N VAL A 63 -21.20 13.39 -5.01
CA VAL A 63 -22.53 12.97 -4.57
C VAL A 63 -22.95 11.76 -5.41
N LEU A 64 -23.47 10.73 -4.74
CA LEU A 64 -24.02 9.58 -5.46
C LEU A 64 -25.31 10.00 -6.21
N ASP A 65 -25.32 9.83 -7.52
CA ASP A 65 -26.48 10.13 -8.36
C ASP A 65 -27.46 8.96 -8.42
N GLU A 66 -26.91 7.75 -8.58
CA GLU A 66 -27.68 6.53 -8.67
C GLU A 66 -27.08 5.45 -7.75
N VAL A 67 -27.94 4.75 -7.05
CA VAL A 67 -27.59 3.56 -6.26
C VAL A 67 -28.63 2.49 -6.58
N SER A 68 -28.31 1.64 -7.53
CA SER A 68 -29.19 0.56 -7.97
C SER A 68 -28.45 -0.77 -8.02
N ARG A 69 -29.16 -1.86 -8.29
CA ARG A 69 -28.53 -3.18 -8.51
C ARG A 69 -27.67 -3.22 -9.78
N ARG A 70 -27.94 -2.33 -10.75
CA ARG A 70 -27.24 -2.29 -12.04
C ARG A 70 -26.00 -1.41 -11.99
N ALA A 71 -26.06 -0.30 -11.27
CA ALA A 71 -24.98 0.65 -11.22
C ALA A 71 -25.03 1.49 -9.93
N VAL A 72 -23.86 1.93 -9.48
CA VAL A 72 -23.70 3.02 -8.56
C VAL A 72 -22.88 4.08 -9.28
N THR A 73 -23.43 5.29 -9.41
CA THR A 73 -22.75 6.40 -10.09
C THR A 73 -22.59 7.58 -9.15
N ALA A 74 -21.53 8.33 -9.32
CA ALA A 74 -21.24 9.55 -8.58
C ALA A 74 -21.01 10.72 -9.54
N ARG A 75 -21.48 11.89 -9.15
CA ARG A 75 -21.15 13.16 -9.82
C ARG A 75 -20.07 13.85 -9.04
N LEU A 76 -18.95 14.12 -9.72
CA LEU A 76 -17.80 14.78 -9.14
C LEU A 76 -18.08 16.28 -9.04
N GLY A 77 -17.80 16.84 -7.87
CA GLY A 77 -17.91 18.25 -7.54
C GLY A 77 -16.55 18.95 -7.58
N ARG A 78 -16.31 19.77 -6.57
CA ARG A 78 -15.06 20.52 -6.46
C ARG A 78 -13.89 19.59 -6.09
N PRO A 79 -12.66 19.93 -6.52
CA PRO A 79 -11.46 19.24 -6.04
C PRO A 79 -11.37 19.30 -4.51
N ALA A 80 -10.97 18.22 -3.91
CA ALA A 80 -10.60 18.12 -2.51
C ALA A 80 -9.08 18.13 -2.37
N ALA A 81 -8.56 18.62 -1.26
CA ALA A 81 -7.14 18.53 -0.97
C ALA A 81 -6.83 17.11 -0.46
N PRO A 82 -6.05 16.30 -1.21
CA PRO A 82 -5.66 14.99 -0.76
C PRO A 82 -4.69 15.08 0.42
N ARG A 83 -4.58 14.03 1.19
CA ARG A 83 -3.49 13.90 2.17
C ARG A 83 -2.15 13.83 1.43
N PRO A 84 -1.09 14.47 1.96
CA PRO A 84 0.23 14.37 1.34
C PRO A 84 0.72 12.92 1.41
N GLU A 85 1.46 12.51 0.39
CA GLU A 85 2.18 11.25 0.38
C GLU A 85 3.49 11.37 1.19
N SER A 86 4.03 10.23 1.61
CA SER A 86 5.33 10.18 2.29
C SER A 86 6.44 10.78 1.41
N PRO A 87 7.37 11.55 1.99
CA PRO A 87 8.56 12.02 1.28
C PRO A 87 9.50 10.87 0.88
N LEU A 88 9.40 9.71 1.54
CA LEU A 88 10.13 8.51 1.18
C LEU A 88 9.42 7.75 0.07
N ARG A 89 10.00 7.69 -1.12
CA ARG A 89 9.54 6.75 -2.16
C ARG A 89 9.98 5.33 -1.79
N LEU A 90 9.17 4.65 -0.99
CA LEU A 90 9.42 3.26 -0.58
C LEU A 90 8.91 2.28 -1.63
N VAL A 91 9.80 1.43 -2.14
CA VAL A 91 9.49 0.26 -2.95
C VAL A 91 9.67 -0.99 -2.10
N LEU A 92 8.60 -1.73 -1.87
CA LEU A 92 8.63 -2.98 -1.13
C LEU A 92 8.64 -4.16 -2.12
N ALA A 93 9.80 -4.77 -2.30
CA ALA A 93 9.91 -6.04 -3.00
C ALA A 93 9.69 -7.19 -2.01
N VAL A 94 8.79 -8.11 -2.32
CA VAL A 94 8.43 -9.20 -1.40
C VAL A 94 8.14 -10.49 -2.16
N SER A 95 8.63 -11.62 -1.64
CA SER A 95 8.24 -12.90 -2.20
C SER A 95 6.76 -13.19 -1.95
N PRO A 96 6.00 -13.63 -2.97
CA PRO A 96 4.60 -13.97 -2.81
C PRO A 96 4.39 -14.99 -1.67
N LEU A 97 3.46 -14.67 -0.77
CA LEU A 97 3.15 -15.46 0.40
C LEU A 97 1.85 -16.25 0.20
N LYS A 98 1.75 -17.40 0.86
CA LYS A 98 0.58 -18.27 0.78
C LYS A 98 -0.62 -17.71 1.56
N GLY A 99 -1.81 -17.93 1.01
CA GLY A 99 -3.08 -17.53 1.63
C GLY A 99 -3.22 -16.01 1.75
N ASP A 100 -3.85 -15.56 2.82
CA ASP A 100 -4.17 -14.15 3.05
C ASP A 100 -2.97 -13.31 3.51
N ARG A 101 -1.78 -13.94 3.70
CA ARG A 101 -0.58 -13.24 4.18
C ARG A 101 -0.06 -12.22 3.17
N MET A 102 -0.14 -12.54 1.87
CA MET A 102 0.26 -11.56 0.84
C MET A 102 -0.69 -10.38 0.84
N GLU A 103 -1.99 -10.60 1.01
CA GLU A 103 -2.97 -9.53 1.10
C GLU A 103 -2.76 -8.65 2.33
N LEU A 104 -2.40 -9.26 3.46
CA LEU A 104 -1.99 -8.50 4.66
C LEU A 104 -0.79 -7.60 4.36
N VAL A 105 0.24 -8.12 3.68
CA VAL A 105 1.41 -7.32 3.29
C VAL A 105 1.01 -6.16 2.38
N LEU A 106 0.22 -6.43 1.33
CA LEU A 106 -0.25 -5.41 0.40
C LEU A 106 -1.07 -4.32 1.10
N GLN A 107 -1.99 -4.74 1.95
CA GLN A 107 -2.80 -3.82 2.76
C GLN A 107 -1.91 -2.94 3.63
N LYS A 108 -1.00 -3.54 4.41
CA LYS A 108 -0.16 -2.77 5.35
C LYS A 108 0.91 -1.96 4.64
N ALA A 109 1.46 -2.42 3.54
CA ALA A 109 2.36 -1.61 2.70
C ALA A 109 1.65 -0.35 2.18
N THR A 110 0.40 -0.48 1.75
CA THR A 110 -0.43 0.66 1.32
C THR A 110 -0.66 1.64 2.46
N GLU A 111 -1.12 1.15 3.62
CA GLU A 111 -1.37 1.97 4.81
C GLU A 111 -0.09 2.68 5.31
N LEU A 112 1.06 2.03 5.17
CA LEU A 112 2.38 2.55 5.55
C LEU A 112 3.05 3.40 4.45
N GLY A 113 2.32 3.82 3.43
CA GLY A 113 2.84 4.77 2.45
C GLY A 113 3.84 4.20 1.43
N ALA A 114 3.88 2.88 1.21
CA ALA A 114 4.67 2.34 0.10
C ALA A 114 4.20 2.94 -1.23
N ALA A 115 5.15 3.35 -2.08
CA ALA A 115 4.85 3.87 -3.40
C ALA A 115 4.62 2.73 -4.41
N GLU A 116 5.35 1.64 -4.25
CA GLU A 116 5.25 0.47 -5.12
C GLU A 116 5.40 -0.82 -4.31
N VAL A 117 4.79 -1.89 -4.80
CA VAL A 117 5.04 -3.25 -4.33
C VAL A 117 5.47 -4.11 -5.51
N TRP A 118 6.61 -4.79 -5.39
CA TRP A 118 7.18 -5.65 -6.40
C TRP A 118 7.18 -7.12 -5.93
N PRO A 119 6.24 -7.95 -6.39
CA PRO A 119 6.25 -9.37 -6.07
C PRO A 119 7.40 -10.08 -6.77
N VAL A 120 8.26 -10.78 -6.01
CA VAL A 120 9.48 -11.43 -6.53
C VAL A 120 9.51 -12.90 -6.12
N VAL A 121 9.42 -13.80 -7.10
CA VAL A 121 9.55 -15.25 -6.87
C VAL A 121 11.02 -15.64 -6.75
N THR A 122 11.33 -16.37 -5.70
CA THR A 122 12.65 -16.92 -5.37
C THR A 122 12.58 -18.44 -5.25
N ASP A 123 13.68 -19.11 -5.07
CA ASP A 123 13.74 -20.59 -5.08
C ASP A 123 12.88 -21.22 -3.99
N ARG A 124 12.82 -20.60 -2.81
CA ARG A 124 12.03 -21.06 -1.67
C ARG A 124 10.63 -20.46 -1.59
N THR A 125 10.19 -19.74 -2.60
CA THR A 125 8.79 -19.30 -2.68
C THR A 125 7.87 -20.51 -2.70
N ASP A 126 6.84 -20.52 -1.85
CA ASP A 126 5.86 -21.60 -1.76
C ASP A 126 5.25 -21.90 -3.14
N ALA A 127 5.19 -23.18 -3.49
CA ALA A 127 4.65 -23.62 -4.78
C ALA A 127 3.20 -23.11 -5.02
N ALA A 128 2.40 -22.98 -3.96
CA ALA A 128 1.05 -22.43 -4.04
C ALA A 128 1.01 -20.92 -4.31
N ALA A 129 2.12 -20.21 -4.10
CA ALA A 129 2.25 -18.78 -4.38
C ALA A 129 2.86 -18.49 -5.78
N ARG A 130 3.59 -19.45 -6.36
CA ARG A 130 4.24 -19.34 -7.69
C ARG A 130 3.28 -19.03 -8.85
N PRO A 131 1.99 -19.45 -8.87
CA PRO A 131 1.07 -19.05 -9.94
C PRO A 131 0.91 -17.53 -10.11
N ALA A 132 1.34 -16.71 -9.14
CA ALA A 132 1.41 -15.26 -9.29
C ALA A 132 2.23 -14.82 -10.51
N LEU A 133 3.29 -15.58 -10.90
CA LEU A 133 4.04 -15.33 -12.15
C LEU A 133 3.20 -15.38 -13.44
N ARG A 134 2.00 -15.94 -13.37
CA ARG A 134 1.07 -16.05 -14.51
C ARG A 134 -0.04 -14.99 -14.49
N GLY A 135 0.09 -13.98 -13.63
CA GLY A 135 -0.91 -12.91 -13.49
C GLY A 135 -2.23 -13.32 -12.84
N SER A 136 -2.37 -14.57 -12.40
CA SER A 136 -3.65 -15.13 -11.90
C SER A 136 -4.15 -14.52 -10.57
N ARG A 137 -3.39 -13.61 -9.96
CA ARG A 137 -3.72 -12.97 -8.67
C ARG A 137 -3.77 -11.45 -8.74
N ASP A 138 -3.44 -10.87 -9.87
CA ASP A 138 -3.25 -9.42 -10.01
C ASP A 138 -4.53 -8.65 -9.67
N GLU A 139 -5.68 -9.02 -10.22
CA GLU A 139 -6.97 -8.37 -9.94
C GLU A 139 -7.37 -8.42 -8.46
N ARG A 140 -7.06 -9.54 -7.76
CA ARG A 140 -7.36 -9.66 -6.34
C ARG A 140 -6.47 -8.74 -5.52
N TRP A 141 -5.17 -8.70 -5.84
CA TRP A 141 -4.20 -7.85 -5.17
C TRP A 141 -4.44 -6.36 -5.44
N GLU A 142 -4.79 -6.00 -6.68
CA GLU A 142 -5.20 -4.65 -7.03
C GLU A 142 -6.41 -4.17 -6.21
N ARG A 143 -7.40 -5.03 -6.01
CA ARG A 143 -8.54 -4.71 -5.12
C ARG A 143 -8.12 -4.51 -3.67
N VAL A 144 -7.13 -5.27 -3.18
CA VAL A 144 -6.61 -5.10 -1.81
C VAL A 144 -5.92 -3.75 -1.65
N VAL A 145 -5.03 -3.37 -2.57
CA VAL A 145 -4.33 -2.08 -2.47
C VAL A 145 -5.27 -0.89 -2.66
N SER A 146 -6.23 -0.98 -3.58
CA SER A 146 -7.27 0.04 -3.77
C SER A 146 -8.14 0.22 -2.52
N GLY A 147 -8.64 -0.87 -1.96
CA GLY A 147 -9.45 -0.84 -0.73
C GLY A 147 -8.67 -0.33 0.49
N ALA A 148 -7.38 -0.65 0.57
CA ALA A 148 -6.50 -0.10 1.61
C ALA A 148 -6.30 1.41 1.46
N ALA A 149 -6.13 1.92 0.23
CA ALA A 149 -6.03 3.36 -0.05
C ALA A 149 -7.34 4.10 0.28
N GLU A 150 -8.50 3.50 -0.05
CA GLU A 150 -9.81 4.03 0.35
C GLU A 150 -9.91 4.20 1.87
N GLN A 151 -9.50 3.17 2.61
CA GLN A 151 -9.62 3.12 4.07
C GLN A 151 -8.61 4.05 4.77
N CYS A 152 -7.33 4.06 4.37
CA CYS A 152 -6.30 4.84 5.06
C CYS A 152 -6.29 6.32 4.67
N GLY A 153 -7.00 6.69 3.61
CA GLY A 153 -7.15 8.08 3.20
C GLY A 153 -6.13 8.55 2.18
N ARG A 154 -5.36 7.66 1.56
CA ARG A 154 -4.46 8.01 0.45
C ARG A 154 -5.26 8.28 -0.82
N ALA A 155 -4.83 9.26 -1.60
CA ALA A 155 -5.35 9.50 -2.94
C ALA A 155 -4.48 8.86 -4.02
N VAL A 156 -3.33 8.28 -3.64
CA VAL A 156 -2.45 7.49 -4.50
C VAL A 156 -2.62 6.01 -4.15
N VAL A 157 -2.90 5.20 -5.15
CA VAL A 157 -2.86 3.73 -5.04
C VAL A 157 -1.44 3.27 -5.36
N PRO A 158 -0.78 2.48 -4.48
CA PRO A 158 0.55 1.97 -4.77
C PRO A 158 0.59 1.21 -6.09
N HIS A 159 1.64 1.44 -6.89
CA HIS A 159 1.84 0.65 -8.10
C HIS A 159 2.20 -0.80 -7.74
N LEU A 160 1.36 -1.72 -8.14
CA LEU A 160 1.62 -3.15 -8.03
C LEU A 160 2.31 -3.63 -9.30
N ALA A 161 3.62 -3.89 -9.24
CA ALA A 161 4.36 -4.37 -10.39
C ALA A 161 3.97 -5.81 -10.73
N PRO A 162 4.04 -6.20 -12.01
CA PRO A 162 3.92 -7.61 -12.39
C PRO A 162 4.91 -8.47 -11.62
N THR A 163 4.45 -9.66 -11.20
CA THR A 163 5.32 -10.63 -10.49
C THR A 163 6.49 -11.04 -11.38
N THR A 164 7.69 -10.99 -10.82
CA THR A 164 8.92 -11.33 -11.53
C THR A 164 9.76 -12.38 -10.79
N THR A 165 10.82 -12.85 -11.39
CA THR A 165 11.84 -13.71 -10.76
C THR A 165 12.92 -12.87 -10.10
N LEU A 166 13.82 -13.52 -9.34
CA LEU A 166 15.02 -12.84 -8.84
C LEU A 166 15.86 -12.25 -9.95
N ASP A 167 16.02 -12.96 -11.08
CA ASP A 167 16.77 -12.44 -12.24
C ASP A 167 16.11 -11.17 -12.82
N GLY A 168 14.79 -11.17 -12.92
CA GLY A 168 14.04 -10.01 -13.37
C GLY A 168 14.17 -8.81 -12.42
N LEU A 169 14.21 -9.06 -11.11
CA LEU A 169 14.49 -8.02 -10.12
C LEU A 169 15.90 -7.45 -10.29
N LEU A 170 16.90 -8.31 -10.42
CA LEU A 170 18.30 -7.90 -10.57
C LEU A 170 18.56 -7.11 -11.85
N ALA A 171 17.86 -7.45 -12.92
CA ALA A 171 17.92 -6.74 -14.20
C ALA A 171 17.15 -5.39 -14.19
N ARG A 172 16.27 -5.17 -13.21
CA ARG A 172 15.45 -3.97 -13.16
C ARG A 172 16.24 -2.76 -12.65
N PRO A 173 16.31 -1.66 -13.41
CA PRO A 173 16.96 -0.43 -12.96
C PRO A 173 16.27 0.14 -11.70
N PHE A 174 17.07 0.58 -10.75
CA PHE A 174 16.60 1.28 -9.58
C PHE A 174 17.64 2.31 -9.14
N ASP A 175 17.23 3.57 -9.05
CA ASP A 175 18.09 4.69 -8.72
C ASP A 175 17.95 5.04 -7.23
N GLY A 176 18.61 4.24 -6.39
CA GLY A 176 18.59 4.41 -4.93
C GLY A 176 19.17 3.20 -4.19
N PRO A 177 19.28 3.29 -2.86
CA PRO A 177 19.68 2.18 -2.02
C PRO A 177 18.78 0.96 -2.19
N ARG A 178 19.39 -0.22 -2.32
CA ARG A 178 18.74 -1.52 -2.38
C ARG A 178 19.13 -2.30 -1.14
N VAL A 179 18.16 -2.76 -0.40
CA VAL A 179 18.36 -3.46 0.88
C VAL A 179 17.66 -4.80 0.83
N VAL A 180 18.37 -5.85 1.23
CA VAL A 180 17.79 -7.17 1.46
C VAL A 180 17.78 -7.49 2.94
N LEU A 181 16.62 -7.94 3.45
CA LEU A 181 16.51 -8.39 4.83
C LEU A 181 16.94 -9.85 4.92
N LEU A 182 17.98 -10.09 5.71
CA LEU A 182 18.51 -11.44 5.95
C LEU A 182 18.40 -11.80 7.42
N GLU A 183 18.01 -13.06 7.69
CA GLU A 183 17.87 -13.61 9.04
C GLU A 183 19.21 -14.04 9.64
N THR A 184 20.27 -14.15 8.81
CA THR A 184 21.59 -14.58 9.27
C THR A 184 22.20 -13.53 10.18
N PRO A 185 22.91 -13.95 11.26
CA PRO A 185 23.59 -13.03 12.17
C PRO A 185 24.68 -12.19 11.49
N GLY A 186 25.00 -11.04 12.08
CA GLY A 186 26.14 -10.20 11.65
C GLY A 186 25.78 -9.07 10.69
N HIS A 187 24.51 -8.92 10.30
CA HIS A 187 24.07 -7.79 9.50
C HIS A 187 23.72 -6.59 10.37
N ALA A 188 24.05 -5.40 9.88
CA ALA A 188 23.67 -4.15 10.52
C ALA A 188 22.14 -4.03 10.63
N PRO A 189 21.61 -3.39 11.66
CA PRO A 189 20.18 -3.13 11.72
C PRO A 189 19.74 -2.20 10.57
N LEU A 190 18.52 -2.38 10.06
CA LEU A 190 17.95 -1.51 9.03
C LEU A 190 18.06 -0.03 9.41
N ALA A 191 17.89 0.29 10.69
CA ALA A 191 17.99 1.64 11.21
C ALA A 191 19.41 2.27 11.16
N ALA A 192 20.44 1.49 10.86
CA ALA A 192 21.80 2.00 10.69
C ALA A 192 22.08 2.47 9.25
N LEU A 193 21.14 2.34 8.34
CA LEU A 193 21.27 2.89 7.00
C LEU A 193 21.04 4.40 7.02
N GLU A 194 21.75 5.10 6.16
CA GLU A 194 21.64 6.56 5.99
C GLU A 194 21.35 6.88 4.51
N PRO A 195 20.12 6.60 4.01
CA PRO A 195 19.78 6.99 2.66
C PRO A 195 19.80 8.51 2.52
N ALA A 196 20.22 9.00 1.36
CA ALA A 196 20.16 10.44 1.10
C ALA A 196 18.71 10.96 1.20
N PRO A 197 18.49 12.16 1.74
CA PRO A 197 17.14 12.74 1.86
C PRO A 197 16.42 12.74 0.50
N GLY A 198 15.19 12.21 0.47
CA GLY A 198 14.38 12.11 -0.73
C GLY A 198 14.79 11.01 -1.72
N ALA A 199 15.86 10.26 -1.45
CA ALA A 199 16.21 9.11 -2.28
C ALA A 199 15.16 8.00 -2.16
N PRO A 200 14.80 7.32 -3.26
CA PRO A 200 13.96 6.14 -3.18
C PRO A 200 14.67 5.01 -2.45
N LEU A 201 13.94 4.14 -1.79
CA LEU A 201 14.46 2.99 -1.06
C LEU A 201 13.78 1.71 -1.54
N LEU A 202 14.56 0.73 -1.96
CA LEU A 202 14.08 -0.62 -2.27
C LEU A 202 14.38 -1.55 -1.08
N LEU A 203 13.33 -2.09 -0.46
CA LEU A 203 13.43 -3.12 0.57
C LEU A 203 12.99 -4.46 -0.01
N LEU A 204 13.85 -5.47 0.04
CA LEU A 204 13.55 -6.83 -0.39
C LEU A 204 13.38 -7.76 0.81
N VAL A 205 12.22 -8.41 0.87
CA VAL A 205 11.87 -9.41 1.88
C VAL A 205 11.68 -10.77 1.22
N GLY A 206 12.38 -11.76 1.70
CA GLY A 206 12.34 -13.13 1.18
C GLY A 206 11.06 -13.89 1.54
N PRO A 207 10.94 -15.13 1.03
CA PRO A 207 9.84 -16.03 1.35
C PRO A 207 9.95 -16.54 2.79
N ALA A 208 8.91 -17.26 3.25
CA ALA A 208 8.89 -17.84 4.60
C ALA A 208 10.07 -18.79 4.92
N GLY A 209 10.68 -19.39 3.89
CA GLY A 209 11.87 -20.24 4.03
C GLY A 209 13.20 -19.50 3.91
N GLY A 210 13.19 -18.15 3.83
CA GLY A 210 14.38 -17.35 3.58
C GLY A 210 14.92 -17.49 2.15
N PHE A 211 16.04 -16.86 1.86
CA PHE A 211 16.74 -16.99 0.59
C PHE A 211 17.65 -18.23 0.59
N GLU A 212 17.84 -18.84 -0.58
CA GLU A 212 18.93 -19.78 -0.77
C GLU A 212 20.28 -19.04 -0.61
N PRO A 213 21.34 -19.71 -0.10
CA PRO A 213 22.65 -19.07 0.05
C PRO A 213 23.21 -18.50 -1.27
N ALA A 214 22.88 -19.13 -2.39
CA ALA A 214 23.27 -18.66 -3.72
C ALA A 214 22.50 -17.38 -4.10
N GLU A 215 21.22 -17.28 -3.78
CA GLU A 215 20.41 -16.09 -4.03
C GLU A 215 20.88 -14.91 -3.18
N ALA A 216 21.13 -15.13 -1.88
CA ALA A 216 21.65 -14.10 -0.99
C ALA A 216 22.98 -13.53 -1.47
N ARG A 217 23.90 -14.40 -1.91
CA ARG A 217 25.19 -13.99 -2.48
C ARG A 217 25.02 -13.14 -3.75
N ARG A 218 24.16 -13.57 -4.68
CA ARG A 218 23.86 -12.83 -5.91
C ARG A 218 23.25 -11.44 -5.64
N LEU A 219 22.41 -11.32 -4.61
CA LEU A 219 21.85 -10.03 -4.19
C LEU A 219 22.95 -9.08 -3.71
N LEU A 220 23.87 -9.57 -2.87
CA LEU A 220 25.01 -8.79 -2.38
C LEU A 220 25.95 -8.37 -3.52
N GLU A 221 26.29 -9.28 -4.43
CA GLU A 221 27.09 -9.01 -5.64
C GLU A 221 26.42 -7.97 -6.56
N ALA A 222 25.08 -7.94 -6.59
CA ALA A 222 24.30 -6.95 -7.34
C ALA A 222 24.14 -5.60 -6.60
N GLY A 223 24.82 -5.43 -5.45
CA GLY A 223 24.84 -4.16 -4.71
C GLY A 223 23.70 -3.97 -3.70
N PHE A 224 22.99 -5.03 -3.33
CA PHE A 224 22.08 -4.95 -2.19
C PHE A 224 22.86 -4.92 -0.89
N ALA A 225 22.54 -3.98 0.00
CA ALA A 225 23.01 -3.99 1.37
C ALA A 225 22.18 -5.00 2.20
N ALA A 226 22.86 -5.89 2.94
CA ALA A 226 22.17 -6.76 3.88
C ALA A 226 21.83 -6.00 5.16
N ALA A 227 20.59 -6.14 5.62
CA ALA A 227 20.16 -5.57 6.89
C ALA A 227 19.34 -6.56 7.71
N SER A 228 19.25 -6.30 9.02
CA SER A 228 18.43 -7.06 9.98
C SER A 228 17.35 -6.19 10.62
N LEU A 229 16.31 -6.82 11.14
CA LEU A 229 15.24 -6.20 11.93
C LEU A 229 15.35 -6.57 13.43
N GLY A 230 16.58 -6.85 13.89
CA GLY A 230 16.84 -7.21 15.28
C GLY A 230 17.08 -8.72 15.48
N PRO A 231 17.15 -9.18 16.73
CA PRO A 231 17.67 -10.52 17.07
C PRO A 231 16.68 -11.66 16.91
N ARG A 232 15.43 -11.39 16.60
CA ARG A 232 14.37 -12.41 16.45
C ARG A 232 14.10 -12.70 14.97
N VAL A 233 13.92 -13.98 14.67
CA VAL A 233 13.40 -14.38 13.35
C VAL A 233 11.94 -13.96 13.25
N LEU A 234 11.63 -13.15 12.27
CA LEU A 234 10.28 -12.69 11.99
C LEU A 234 9.67 -13.54 10.86
N ARG A 235 8.36 -13.75 10.90
CA ARG A 235 7.67 -14.27 9.73
C ARG A 235 7.78 -13.28 8.56
N ALA A 236 7.76 -13.76 7.33
CA ALA A 236 7.95 -12.92 6.15
C ALA A 236 6.96 -11.74 6.09
N GLU A 237 5.67 -11.99 6.38
CA GLU A 237 4.66 -10.93 6.48
C GLU A 237 4.97 -9.92 7.58
N THR A 238 5.47 -10.38 8.72
CA THR A 238 5.87 -9.49 9.83
C THR A 238 7.11 -8.68 9.45
N ALA A 239 8.09 -9.31 8.82
CA ALA A 239 9.31 -8.65 8.36
C ALA A 239 8.99 -7.54 7.34
N ALA A 240 8.11 -7.82 6.38
CA ALA A 240 7.69 -6.84 5.37
C ALA A 240 7.03 -5.61 5.99
N VAL A 241 6.07 -5.82 6.90
CA VAL A 241 5.36 -4.73 7.59
C VAL A 241 6.29 -3.95 8.51
N ALA A 242 7.12 -4.65 9.30
CA ALA A 242 8.07 -4.03 10.21
C ALA A 242 9.13 -3.20 9.46
N ALA A 243 9.67 -3.73 8.35
CA ALA A 243 10.63 -3.00 7.53
C ALA A 243 10.04 -1.71 6.95
N ALA A 244 8.83 -1.79 6.41
CA ALA A 244 8.14 -0.62 5.89
C ALA A 244 7.87 0.41 7.01
N ALA A 245 7.42 -0.03 8.19
CA ALA A 245 7.17 0.85 9.32
C ALA A 245 8.47 1.52 9.83
N VAL A 246 9.58 0.78 9.94
CA VAL A 246 10.88 1.33 10.35
C VAL A 246 11.36 2.34 9.33
N ALA A 247 11.29 2.03 8.03
CA ALA A 247 11.70 2.94 6.98
C ALA A 247 10.88 4.24 6.99
N GLN A 248 9.57 4.16 7.14
CA GLN A 248 8.70 5.33 7.24
C GLN A 248 8.89 6.12 8.52
N ALA A 249 9.23 5.48 9.63
CA ALA A 249 9.50 6.17 10.88
C ALA A 249 10.83 6.94 10.86
N LEU A 250 11.83 6.44 10.14
CA LEU A 250 13.15 7.03 10.08
C LEU A 250 13.32 8.05 8.95
N TRP A 251 12.70 7.78 7.79
CA TRP A 251 12.97 8.53 6.56
C TRP A 251 11.70 9.01 5.84
N GLY A 252 10.52 8.63 6.34
CA GLY A 252 9.21 9.01 5.79
C GLY A 252 8.41 9.89 6.75
N ASP A 253 7.12 9.62 6.85
CA ASP A 253 6.16 10.44 7.56
C ASP A 253 5.53 9.80 8.80
N LEU A 254 5.85 8.54 9.13
CA LEU A 254 5.18 7.83 10.24
C LEU A 254 5.44 8.47 11.62
N GLY A 255 6.54 9.21 11.79
CA GLY A 255 6.87 9.99 12.99
C GLY A 255 6.50 11.46 12.88
N ALA A 256 5.99 11.94 11.76
CA ALA A 256 5.62 13.34 11.57
C ALA A 256 4.35 13.70 12.35
N ALA A 257 4.26 14.94 12.82
CA ALA A 257 3.03 15.44 13.43
C ALA A 257 1.89 15.39 12.40
N SER A 258 0.77 14.76 12.76
CA SER A 258 -0.41 14.73 11.91
C SER A 258 -0.92 16.15 11.68
N THR A 259 -0.80 16.64 10.45
CA THR A 259 -1.41 17.91 10.07
C THR A 259 -2.93 17.75 10.14
N PRO A 260 -3.66 18.61 10.88
CA PRO A 260 -5.12 18.52 10.90
C PRO A 260 -5.65 18.67 9.46
N SER A 261 -6.52 17.75 9.04
CA SER A 261 -7.21 17.87 7.77
C SER A 261 -7.88 19.24 7.65
N PRO A 262 -7.71 19.98 6.54
CA PRO A 262 -8.33 21.29 6.35
C PRO A 262 -9.85 21.28 6.19
N ALA A 263 -10.52 20.16 6.43
CA ALA A 263 -11.96 20.03 6.38
C ALA A 263 -12.61 20.56 7.66
N GLY A 264 -12.94 21.84 7.69
CA GLY A 264 -13.78 22.39 8.77
C GLY A 264 -13.65 23.88 9.06
N ARG A 265 -13.80 24.73 8.07
CA ARG A 265 -14.34 26.09 8.31
C ARG A 265 -15.53 26.33 7.41
#